data_05b0dcde8dc4215b287711c11cd72e8e
#
_entry.id   05b0dcde8dc4215b287711c11cd72e8e
#
_cell.length_a   1.000
_cell.length_b   1.000
_cell.length_c   1.000
_cell.angle_alpha   90.00
_cell.angle_beta   90.00
_cell.angle_gamma   90.00
#
_symmetry.space_group_name_H-M   'P 1'
#
loop_
_entity.id
_entity.type
_entity.pdbx_description
1 polymer ?
#
loop_
_entity_poly.entity_id
_entity_poly.type
_entity_poly.pdbx_seq_one_letter_code
_entity_poly.pdbx_strand_id
1 'polypeptide(L)'
;DPEKFCEAVEKIAPTFGGINLEDIKAPECFYIEERLKKTLDIPVMHDDQHGTAIISAAGLKNALEVAGKDIAKVKIVVNGAGAAAISCTKLYVALGAKVENIVMLDSKGVITADRPNLTPQKKLFATTRTDVHTLEEAVKGADVFVGLSKGNVLSQDMIRSMADQPIV
;
A
#
# COMPACT_ATOMS: atom_id res chain seq x y z
N ASP A 1 -14.88 -5.88 18.00
CA ASP A 1 -15.89 -4.86 17.73
C ASP A 1 -15.20 -3.49 17.68
N PRO A 2 -15.12 -2.86 16.50
CA PRO A 2 -14.43 -1.57 16.31
C PRO A 2 -15.01 -0.43 17.15
N GLU A 3 -16.33 -0.42 17.36
CA GLU A 3 -17.00 0.61 18.15
C GLU A 3 -16.54 0.59 19.60
N LYS A 4 -16.58 -0.60 20.23
CA LYS A 4 -16.13 -0.77 21.62
C LYS A 4 -14.65 -0.48 21.78
N PHE A 5 -13.85 -0.78 20.77
CA PHE A 5 -12.43 -0.42 20.76
C PHE A 5 -12.25 1.10 20.79
N CYS A 6 -12.93 1.83 19.89
CA CYS A 6 -12.87 3.28 19.87
C CYS A 6 -13.35 3.90 21.19
N GLU A 7 -14.47 3.45 21.73
CA GLU A 7 -14.96 3.92 23.04
C GLU A 7 -13.96 3.71 24.19
N ALA A 8 -13.26 2.58 24.19
CA ALA A 8 -12.22 2.31 25.19
C ALA A 8 -11.04 3.28 25.04
N VAL A 9 -10.55 3.48 23.81
CA VAL A 9 -9.46 4.42 23.52
C VAL A 9 -9.86 5.85 23.87
N GLU A 10 -11.06 6.29 23.51
CA GLU A 10 -11.59 7.61 23.85
C GLU A 10 -11.59 7.88 25.36
N LYS A 11 -11.91 6.86 26.17
CA LYS A 11 -11.92 6.99 27.64
C LYS A 11 -10.54 7.13 28.25
N ILE A 12 -9.52 6.50 27.68
CA ILE A 12 -8.13 6.56 28.20
C ILE A 12 -7.31 7.70 27.55
N ALA A 13 -7.73 8.20 26.39
CA ALA A 13 -7.01 9.22 25.63
C ALA A 13 -6.61 10.46 26.42
N PRO A 14 -7.41 10.99 27.41
CA PRO A 14 -7.02 12.17 28.20
C PRO A 14 -5.72 12.02 28.98
N THR A 15 -5.21 10.80 29.15
CA THR A 15 -3.96 10.51 29.86
C THR A 15 -2.73 10.49 28.94
N PHE A 16 -2.91 10.66 27.61
CA PHE A 16 -1.86 10.54 26.61
C PHE A 16 -1.69 11.83 25.77
N GLY A 17 -0.48 12.02 25.26
CA GLY A 17 -0.18 13.09 24.29
C GLY A 17 -0.33 12.66 22.82
N GLY A 18 -0.60 11.38 22.57
CA GLY A 18 -0.81 10.80 21.23
C GLY A 18 -1.13 9.33 21.32
N ILE A 19 -1.73 8.76 20.28
CA ILE A 19 -2.11 7.34 20.17
C ILE A 19 -1.41 6.74 18.95
N ASN A 20 -0.67 5.66 19.16
CA ASN A 20 -0.21 4.78 18.10
C ASN A 20 -1.06 3.51 18.09
N LEU A 21 -1.70 3.23 16.95
CA LEU A 21 -2.49 2.02 16.71
C LEU A 21 -1.61 1.01 15.99
N GLU A 22 -1.60 -0.24 16.46
CA GLU A 22 -0.86 -1.34 15.86
C GLU A 22 -1.69 -2.62 15.82
N ASP A 23 -1.32 -3.54 14.94
CA ASP A 23 -1.88 -4.90 14.83
C ASP A 23 -3.41 -4.94 14.61
N ILE A 24 -3.98 -3.89 14.05
CA ILE A 24 -5.40 -3.84 13.71
C ILE A 24 -5.55 -4.16 12.22
N LYS A 25 -6.19 -5.28 11.92
CA LYS A 25 -6.38 -5.75 10.54
C LYS A 25 -7.27 -4.82 9.70
N ALA A 26 -7.08 -4.85 8.39
CA ALA A 26 -8.01 -4.25 7.45
C ALA A 26 -9.27 -5.15 7.26
N PRO A 27 -10.47 -4.56 7.06
CA PRO A 27 -10.72 -3.13 6.84
C PRO A 27 -10.93 -2.30 8.12
N GLU A 28 -11.02 -2.93 9.29
CA GLU A 28 -11.39 -2.30 10.57
C GLU A 28 -10.42 -1.17 10.95
N CYS A 29 -9.13 -1.33 10.67
CA CYS A 29 -8.11 -0.33 10.99
C CYS A 29 -8.37 1.03 10.36
N PHE A 30 -8.92 1.08 9.13
CA PHE A 30 -9.24 2.33 8.44
C PHE A 30 -10.35 3.10 9.17
N TYR A 31 -11.39 2.37 9.57
CA TYR A 31 -12.51 2.96 10.31
C TYR A 31 -12.07 3.47 11.68
N ILE A 32 -11.35 2.64 12.45
CA ILE A 32 -10.90 2.97 13.80
C ILE A 32 -10.01 4.22 13.78
N GLU A 33 -9.02 4.26 12.90
CA GLU A 33 -8.12 5.41 12.80
C GLU A 33 -8.88 6.68 12.41
N GLU A 34 -9.74 6.61 11.39
CA GLU A 34 -10.52 7.75 10.93
C GLU A 34 -11.44 8.30 12.03
N ARG A 35 -12.11 7.41 12.77
CA ARG A 35 -12.98 7.80 13.87
C ARG A 35 -12.20 8.48 14.98
N LEU A 36 -11.12 7.86 15.47
CA LEU A 36 -10.31 8.41 16.57
C LEU A 36 -9.66 9.74 16.19
N LYS A 37 -9.21 9.91 14.95
CA LYS A 37 -8.72 11.22 14.45
C LYS A 37 -9.77 12.32 14.47
N LYS A 38 -11.06 11.98 14.33
CA LYS A 38 -12.16 12.94 14.34
C LYS A 38 -12.65 13.29 15.77
N THR A 39 -12.49 12.35 16.71
CA THR A 39 -13.05 12.48 18.05
C THR A 39 -12.02 12.91 19.10
N LEU A 40 -10.74 12.75 18.83
CA LEU A 40 -9.66 13.09 19.76
C LEU A 40 -8.90 14.35 19.32
N ASP A 41 -8.54 15.20 20.29
CA ASP A 41 -7.73 16.39 20.08
C ASP A 41 -6.21 16.13 20.14
N ILE A 42 -5.81 14.87 20.24
CA ILE A 42 -4.40 14.42 20.25
C ILE A 42 -4.08 13.70 18.95
N PRO A 43 -2.79 13.65 18.50
CA PRO A 43 -2.39 12.91 17.31
C PRO A 43 -2.74 11.42 17.42
N VAL A 44 -3.31 10.88 16.34
CA VAL A 44 -3.58 9.45 16.21
C VAL A 44 -2.93 8.94 14.92
N MET A 45 -2.17 7.86 14.99
CA MET A 45 -1.51 7.21 13.88
C MET A 45 -1.73 5.69 13.96
N HIS A 46 -1.84 5.04 12.80
CA HIS A 46 -1.78 3.58 12.71
C HIS A 46 -0.46 3.19 12.04
N ASP A 47 0.45 2.54 12.77
CA ASP A 47 1.82 2.29 12.31
C ASP A 47 1.89 1.35 11.11
N ASP A 48 1.10 0.25 11.10
CA ASP A 48 1.04 -0.68 9.96
C ASP A 48 0.60 -0.02 8.65
N GLN A 49 -0.09 1.13 8.74
CA GLN A 49 -0.42 1.94 7.58
C GLN A 49 0.69 2.97 7.29
N HIS A 50 0.93 3.87 8.23
CA HIS A 50 1.69 5.10 7.97
C HIS A 50 3.18 4.93 8.25
N GLY A 51 3.59 4.19 9.28
CA GLY A 51 4.99 3.89 9.56
C GLY A 51 5.62 3.07 8.43
N THR A 52 4.93 2.00 8.03
CA THR A 52 5.33 1.19 6.87
C THR A 52 5.38 2.02 5.59
N ALA A 53 4.43 2.90 5.35
CA ALA A 53 4.43 3.77 4.17
C ALA A 53 5.62 4.74 4.17
N ILE A 54 5.94 5.35 5.31
CA ILE A 54 7.05 6.30 5.45
C ILE A 54 8.39 5.62 5.14
N ILE A 55 8.67 4.49 5.79
CA ILE A 55 9.95 3.80 5.58
C ILE A 55 10.08 3.23 4.18
N SER A 56 9.00 2.67 3.64
CA SER A 56 8.97 2.15 2.27
C SER A 56 9.17 3.27 1.23
N ALA A 57 8.55 4.42 1.42
CA ALA A 57 8.72 5.56 0.53
C ALA A 57 10.13 6.16 0.59
N ALA A 58 10.75 6.20 1.77
CA ALA A 58 12.15 6.60 1.94
C ALA A 58 13.08 5.65 1.19
N GLY A 59 12.87 4.33 1.33
CA GLY A 59 13.61 3.30 0.60
C GLY A 59 13.45 3.44 -0.90
N LEU A 60 12.20 3.56 -1.39
CA LEU A 60 11.90 3.72 -2.81
C LEU A 60 12.57 4.98 -3.40
N LYS A 61 12.48 6.12 -2.71
CA LYS A 61 13.09 7.38 -3.18
C LYS A 61 14.59 7.23 -3.38
N ASN A 62 15.29 6.64 -2.40
CA ASN A 62 16.73 6.42 -2.49
C ASN A 62 17.08 5.38 -3.56
N ALA A 63 16.32 4.31 -3.69
CA ALA A 63 16.54 3.29 -4.71
C ALA A 63 16.34 3.85 -6.13
N LEU A 64 15.36 4.72 -6.34
CA LEU A 64 15.14 5.41 -7.61
C LEU A 64 16.33 6.32 -7.97
N GLU A 65 16.88 7.05 -7.00
CA GLU A 65 18.07 7.88 -7.20
C GLU A 65 19.28 7.04 -7.61
N VAL A 66 19.54 5.94 -6.90
CA VAL A 66 20.62 5.00 -7.23
C VAL A 66 20.46 4.37 -8.60
N ALA A 67 19.22 4.00 -8.97
CA ALA A 67 18.91 3.41 -10.28
C ALA A 67 18.77 4.45 -11.41
N GLY A 68 18.87 5.76 -11.13
CA GLY A 68 18.71 6.82 -12.12
C GLY A 68 17.29 6.88 -12.71
N LYS A 69 16.26 6.49 -11.95
CA LYS A 69 14.88 6.39 -12.42
C LYS A 69 14.01 7.53 -11.86
N ASP A 70 13.04 7.97 -12.68
CA ASP A 70 12.08 9.02 -12.35
C ASP A 70 10.77 8.40 -11.82
N ILE A 71 10.37 8.76 -10.61
CA ILE A 71 9.14 8.26 -9.98
C ILE A 71 7.90 8.45 -10.84
N ALA A 72 7.84 9.51 -11.64
CA ALA A 72 6.70 9.79 -12.51
C ALA A 72 6.63 8.88 -13.75
N LYS A 73 7.69 8.11 -14.04
CA LYS A 73 7.80 7.27 -15.24
C LYS A 73 7.84 5.79 -14.94
N VAL A 74 8.27 5.41 -13.72
CA VAL A 74 8.44 4.00 -13.35
C VAL A 74 7.12 3.26 -13.31
N LYS A 75 7.15 2.00 -13.74
CA LYS A 75 6.07 1.04 -13.59
C LYS A 75 6.21 0.31 -12.26
N ILE A 76 5.22 0.40 -11.41
CA ILE A 76 5.24 -0.14 -10.05
C ILE A 76 4.24 -1.30 -9.94
N VAL A 77 4.69 -2.44 -9.48
CA VAL A 77 3.84 -3.59 -9.15
C VAL A 77 3.77 -3.73 -7.63
N VAL A 78 2.57 -3.66 -7.07
CA VAL A 78 2.32 -3.82 -5.63
C VAL A 78 1.61 -5.15 -5.39
N ASN A 79 2.31 -6.10 -4.81
CA ASN A 79 1.75 -7.41 -4.48
C ASN A 79 1.27 -7.45 -3.03
N GLY A 80 0.01 -7.18 -2.86
CA GLY A 80 -0.73 -6.99 -1.62
C GLY A 80 -1.74 -5.86 -1.78
N ALA A 81 -2.84 -5.92 -1.05
CA ALA A 81 -3.88 -4.89 -1.05
C ALA A 81 -4.51 -4.73 0.35
N GLY A 82 -3.69 -4.95 1.37
CA GLY A 82 -4.01 -4.69 2.78
C GLY A 82 -3.71 -3.24 3.18
N ALA A 83 -3.77 -2.97 4.48
CA ALA A 83 -3.56 -1.64 5.05
C ALA A 83 -2.22 -1.02 4.64
N ALA A 84 -1.11 -1.76 4.80
CA ALA A 84 0.22 -1.32 4.43
C ALA A 84 0.34 -1.03 2.92
N ALA A 85 -0.10 -1.96 2.06
CA ALA A 85 0.00 -1.80 0.61
C ALA A 85 -0.77 -0.58 0.09
N ILE A 86 -1.98 -0.36 0.60
CA ILE A 86 -2.80 0.81 0.26
C ILE A 86 -2.10 2.11 0.70
N SER A 87 -1.57 2.14 1.91
CA SER A 87 -0.93 3.36 2.46
C SER A 87 0.40 3.66 1.78
N CYS A 88 1.24 2.64 1.52
CA CYS A 88 2.46 2.80 0.74
C CYS A 88 2.16 3.37 -0.65
N THR A 89 1.19 2.79 -1.35
CA THR A 89 0.84 3.23 -2.71
C THR A 89 0.29 4.66 -2.72
N LYS A 90 -0.54 5.04 -1.74
CA LYS A 90 -0.98 6.43 -1.59
C LYS A 90 0.18 7.40 -1.43
N LEU A 91 1.18 7.04 -0.61
CA LEU A 91 2.34 7.88 -0.40
C LEU A 91 3.23 7.96 -1.64
N TYR A 92 3.40 6.86 -2.40
CA TYR A 92 4.12 6.90 -3.68
C TYR A 92 3.46 7.84 -4.69
N VAL A 93 2.13 7.82 -4.77
CA VAL A 93 1.37 8.76 -5.63
C VAL A 93 1.55 10.21 -5.16
N ALA A 94 1.51 10.46 -3.85
CA ALA A 94 1.78 11.79 -3.29
C ALA A 94 3.21 12.28 -3.57
N LEU A 95 4.18 11.36 -3.72
CA LEU A 95 5.55 11.67 -4.11
C LEU A 95 5.76 11.81 -5.63
N GLY A 96 4.74 11.55 -6.44
CA GLY A 96 4.77 11.78 -7.88
C GLY A 96 4.59 10.54 -8.77
N ALA A 97 4.43 9.34 -8.18
CA ALA A 97 4.09 8.15 -8.97
C ALA A 97 2.72 8.31 -9.63
N LYS A 98 2.60 7.89 -10.88
CA LYS A 98 1.34 7.97 -11.61
C LYS A 98 0.50 6.73 -11.39
N VAL A 99 -0.76 6.90 -11.05
CA VAL A 99 -1.69 5.78 -10.76
C VAL A 99 -1.80 4.84 -11.96
N GLU A 100 -1.81 5.35 -13.17
CA GLU A 100 -1.85 4.57 -14.42
C GLU A 100 -0.63 3.65 -14.62
N ASN A 101 0.48 3.94 -13.95
CA ASN A 101 1.70 3.13 -13.98
C ASN A 101 1.77 2.11 -12.82
N ILE A 102 0.74 2.05 -11.97
CA ILE A 102 0.69 1.15 -10.82
C ILE A 102 -0.24 -0.02 -11.11
N VAL A 103 0.24 -1.23 -10.88
CA VAL A 103 -0.57 -2.46 -10.92
C VAL A 103 -0.58 -3.07 -9.51
N MET A 104 -1.75 -3.10 -8.88
CA MET A 104 -1.93 -3.70 -7.56
C MET A 104 -2.58 -5.08 -7.67
N LEU A 105 -2.09 -6.02 -6.86
CA LEU A 105 -2.61 -7.38 -6.80
C LEU A 105 -3.05 -7.75 -5.38
N ASP A 106 -4.05 -8.59 -5.30
CA ASP A 106 -4.42 -9.31 -4.08
C ASP A 106 -4.40 -10.84 -4.30
N SER A 107 -4.91 -11.62 -3.34
CA SER A 107 -4.95 -13.09 -3.44
C SER A 107 -5.76 -13.64 -4.63
N LYS A 108 -6.51 -12.79 -5.32
CA LYS A 108 -7.32 -13.14 -6.50
C LYS A 108 -6.69 -12.65 -7.82
N GLY A 109 -5.46 -12.14 -7.77
CA GLY A 109 -4.74 -11.58 -8.93
C GLY A 109 -4.83 -10.06 -9.03
N VAL A 110 -4.65 -9.52 -10.22
CA VAL A 110 -4.68 -8.08 -10.49
C VAL A 110 -6.02 -7.47 -10.11
N ILE A 111 -5.99 -6.32 -9.47
CA ILE A 111 -7.19 -5.56 -9.11
C ILE A 111 -7.61 -4.71 -10.31
N THR A 112 -8.59 -5.20 -11.06
CA THR A 112 -9.14 -4.52 -12.23
C THR A 112 -10.42 -3.74 -11.89
N ALA A 113 -10.73 -2.70 -12.65
CA ALA A 113 -11.86 -1.81 -12.39
C ALA A 113 -13.24 -2.49 -12.54
N ASP A 114 -13.33 -3.57 -13.31
CA ASP A 114 -14.53 -4.38 -13.52
C ASP A 114 -14.76 -5.45 -12.43
N ARG A 115 -13.78 -5.66 -11.51
CA ARG A 115 -13.95 -6.64 -10.44
C ARG A 115 -15.07 -6.24 -9.48
N PRO A 116 -16.02 -7.18 -9.19
CA PRO A 116 -17.09 -6.93 -8.24
C PRO A 116 -16.56 -6.85 -6.80
N ASN A 117 -17.30 -6.15 -5.95
CA ASN A 117 -17.11 -6.12 -4.49
C ASN A 117 -15.72 -5.61 -4.03
N LEU A 118 -15.12 -4.69 -4.78
CA LEU A 118 -13.91 -3.99 -4.32
C LEU A 118 -14.26 -3.02 -3.18
N THR A 119 -13.42 -3.02 -2.14
CA THR A 119 -13.49 -1.98 -1.10
C THR A 119 -13.17 -0.60 -1.69
N PRO A 120 -13.64 0.50 -1.09
CA PRO A 120 -13.30 1.84 -1.55
C PRO A 120 -11.79 2.08 -1.69
N GLN A 121 -10.99 1.52 -0.78
CA GLN A 121 -9.53 1.63 -0.79
C GLN A 121 -8.90 0.92 -2.00
N LYS A 122 -9.37 -0.28 -2.34
CA LYS A 122 -8.90 -1.02 -3.52
C LYS A 122 -9.30 -0.36 -4.83
N LYS A 123 -10.48 0.26 -4.88
CA LYS A 123 -10.96 0.97 -6.08
C LYS A 123 -10.03 2.11 -6.50
N LEU A 124 -9.31 2.72 -5.54
CA LEU A 124 -8.36 3.81 -5.84
C LEU A 124 -7.22 3.37 -6.77
N PHE A 125 -6.88 2.08 -6.75
CA PHE A 125 -5.75 1.50 -7.50
C PHE A 125 -6.19 0.41 -8.45
N ALA A 126 -7.48 0.30 -8.74
CA ALA A 126 -8.00 -0.64 -9.72
C ALA A 126 -7.60 -0.18 -11.14
N THR A 127 -6.91 -1.06 -11.86
CA THR A 127 -6.47 -0.76 -13.22
C THR A 127 -7.55 -1.04 -14.25
N THR A 128 -7.53 -0.29 -15.36
CA THR A 128 -8.35 -0.57 -16.56
C THR A 128 -7.62 -1.44 -17.59
N ARG A 129 -6.39 -1.87 -17.30
CA ARG A 129 -5.62 -2.76 -18.17
C ARG A 129 -6.30 -4.13 -18.27
N THR A 130 -6.39 -4.66 -19.48
CA THR A 130 -6.98 -5.97 -19.79
C THR A 130 -5.94 -7.01 -20.22
N ASP A 131 -4.67 -6.63 -20.26
CA ASP A 131 -3.54 -7.44 -20.69
C ASP A 131 -2.73 -8.04 -19.54
N VAL A 132 -3.12 -7.78 -18.29
CA VAL A 132 -2.44 -8.28 -17.09
C VAL A 132 -3.44 -8.85 -16.08
N HIS A 133 -3.25 -10.10 -15.68
CA HIS A 133 -4.12 -10.82 -14.75
C HIS A 133 -3.36 -11.43 -13.57
N THR A 134 -2.11 -11.81 -13.81
CA THR A 134 -1.24 -12.52 -12.86
C THR A 134 -0.06 -11.67 -12.41
N LEU A 135 0.61 -12.09 -11.34
CA LEU A 135 1.83 -11.45 -10.86
C LEU A 135 2.94 -11.53 -11.92
N GLU A 136 3.09 -12.69 -12.55
CA GLU A 136 4.11 -12.93 -13.58
C GLU A 136 3.95 -11.98 -14.77
N GLU A 137 2.72 -11.77 -15.23
CA GLU A 137 2.42 -10.81 -16.29
C GLU A 137 2.67 -9.37 -15.85
N ALA A 138 2.28 -9.03 -14.61
CA ALA A 138 2.41 -7.68 -14.09
C ALA A 138 3.87 -7.24 -13.91
N VAL A 139 4.75 -8.13 -13.45
CA VAL A 139 6.17 -7.78 -13.19
C VAL A 139 7.00 -7.68 -14.47
N LYS A 140 6.53 -8.23 -15.59
CA LYS A 140 7.25 -8.16 -16.87
C LYS A 140 7.46 -6.72 -17.31
N GLY A 141 8.71 -6.30 -17.39
CA GLY A 141 9.08 -4.92 -17.72
C GLY A 141 8.70 -3.89 -16.66
N ALA A 142 8.39 -4.30 -15.44
CA ALA A 142 8.18 -3.40 -14.31
C ALA A 142 9.52 -2.90 -13.75
N ASP A 143 9.57 -1.65 -13.32
CA ASP A 143 10.76 -1.04 -12.71
C ASP A 143 10.85 -1.34 -11.21
N VAL A 144 9.71 -1.41 -10.54
CA VAL A 144 9.62 -1.55 -9.09
C VAL A 144 8.63 -2.66 -8.73
N PHE A 145 9.04 -3.54 -7.83
CA PHE A 145 8.18 -4.50 -7.17
C PHE A 145 8.11 -4.20 -5.67
N VAL A 146 6.90 -4.11 -5.13
CA VAL A 146 6.65 -3.89 -3.70
C VAL A 146 5.89 -5.08 -3.14
N GLY A 147 6.55 -5.90 -2.33
CA GLY A 147 5.99 -7.13 -1.76
C GLY A 147 5.42 -6.92 -0.37
N LEU A 148 4.10 -6.78 -0.25
CA LEU A 148 3.37 -6.54 1.01
C LEU A 148 2.25 -7.59 1.23
N SER A 149 2.52 -8.86 0.91
CA SER A 149 1.57 -9.96 1.08
C SER A 149 2.17 -11.11 1.88
N LYS A 150 2.90 -12.00 1.23
CA LYS A 150 3.57 -13.17 1.83
C LYS A 150 4.93 -13.37 1.18
N GLY A 151 5.83 -14.07 1.86
CA GLY A 151 7.15 -14.39 1.33
C GLY A 151 7.11 -15.35 0.14
N ASN A 152 8.21 -15.39 -0.60
CA ASN A 152 8.49 -16.36 -1.68
C ASN A 152 7.49 -16.34 -2.85
N VAL A 153 6.93 -15.18 -3.19
CA VAL A 153 6.01 -15.02 -4.33
C VAL A 153 6.70 -14.57 -5.61
N LEU A 154 7.84 -13.89 -5.48
CA LEU A 154 8.62 -13.39 -6.61
C LEU A 154 9.75 -14.36 -6.92
N SER A 155 9.68 -15.02 -8.08
CA SER A 155 10.72 -15.96 -8.52
C SER A 155 11.90 -15.24 -9.17
N GLN A 156 13.05 -15.91 -9.30
CA GLN A 156 14.21 -15.36 -10.00
C GLN A 156 13.90 -15.03 -11.47
N ASP A 157 13.08 -15.84 -12.13
CA ASP A 157 12.71 -15.59 -13.53
C ASP A 157 11.78 -14.39 -13.67
N MET A 158 10.89 -14.17 -12.72
CA MET A 158 10.11 -12.93 -12.64
C MET A 158 11.02 -11.71 -12.49
N ILE A 159 12.03 -11.75 -11.62
CA ILE A 159 13.00 -10.64 -11.45
C ILE A 159 13.76 -10.40 -12.76
N ARG A 160 14.22 -11.47 -13.45
CA ARG A 160 14.90 -11.33 -14.75
C ARG A 160 14.03 -10.75 -15.85
N SER A 161 12.70 -10.88 -15.72
CA SER A 161 11.73 -10.33 -16.68
C SER A 161 11.41 -8.86 -16.45
N MET A 162 11.81 -8.30 -15.32
CA MET A 162 11.61 -6.89 -14.99
C MET A 162 12.45 -5.97 -15.89
N ALA A 163 12.25 -4.67 -15.75
CA ALA A 163 13.06 -3.67 -16.45
C ALA A 163 14.54 -3.72 -16.00
N ASP A 164 15.41 -3.04 -16.75
CA ASP A 164 16.81 -2.89 -16.34
C ASP A 164 16.92 -2.18 -14.99
N GLN A 165 17.90 -2.61 -14.16
CA GLN A 165 18.08 -2.14 -12.79
C GLN A 165 16.77 -2.14 -11.96
N PRO A 166 16.13 -3.32 -11.80
CA PRO A 166 14.87 -3.40 -11.06
C PRO A 166 15.06 -3.11 -9.59
N ILE A 167 14.05 -2.50 -8.99
CA ILE A 167 13.96 -2.24 -7.55
C ILE A 167 13.00 -3.28 -6.94
N VAL A 168 13.46 -4.04 -5.94
CA VAL A 168 12.67 -5.09 -5.28
C VAL A 168 12.70 -4.90 -3.75
#